data_924d8f35be89b60f06cb2736c3d8e995
#
_entry.id   924d8f35be89b60f06cb2736c3d8e995
#
_cell.length_a   1.000
_cell.length_b   1.000
_cell.length_c   1.000
_cell.angle_alpha   90.00
_cell.angle_beta   90.00
_cell.angle_gamma   90.00
#
_symmetry.space_group_name_H-M   'P 1'
#
loop_
_entity.id
_entity.type
_entity.pdbx_description
1 polymer ?
#
loop_
_entity_poly.entity_id
_entity_poly.type
_entity_poly.pdbx_seq_one_letter_code
_entity_poly.pdbx_strand_id
1 'polypeptide(L)'
;VSFSVPEGGIVALLGGNGAGKTTTLRAVSNLLHGERGAVTKGTIELRDERIEALTPAELVKRGVIQVMEGRHCFGHLSIEENLLTGAYTRKDGKAAIAETLDKVYAYFPRLKTRRSSQAAYTSGGEQQMCAIGRALMANPRMVLLDEPSMGLAPQIVEEVFAIVKDLNQKEGV
;
A
#
# COMPACT_ATOMS: atom_id res chain seq x y z
N VAL A 1 -1.41 11.33 19.56
CA VAL A 1 -2.01 10.01 19.26
C VAL A 1 -1.02 8.95 19.67
N SER A 2 -1.48 7.90 20.36
CA SER A 2 -0.66 6.74 20.70
C SER A 2 -1.47 5.47 20.41
N PHE A 3 -0.89 4.54 19.67
CA PHE A 3 -1.48 3.24 19.35
C PHE A 3 -0.36 2.25 19.00
N SER A 4 -0.70 0.98 18.99
CA SER A 4 0.19 -0.10 18.53
C SER A 4 -0.53 -0.97 17.51
N VAL A 5 0.23 -1.54 16.60
CA VAL A 5 -0.24 -2.53 15.63
C VAL A 5 0.51 -3.82 15.91
N PRO A 6 -0.15 -4.87 16.41
CA PRO A 6 0.51 -6.15 16.64
C PRO A 6 0.92 -6.79 15.31
N GLU A 7 1.98 -7.59 15.32
CA GLU A 7 2.40 -8.34 14.14
C GLU A 7 1.26 -9.26 13.66
N GLY A 8 0.98 -9.26 12.36
CA GLY A 8 -0.15 -9.98 11.79
C GLY A 8 -1.53 -9.40 12.14
N GLY A 9 -1.58 -8.19 12.72
CA GLY A 9 -2.84 -7.52 13.08
C GLY A 9 -3.30 -6.52 12.03
N ILE A 10 -4.61 -6.25 12.01
CA ILE A 10 -5.22 -5.15 11.26
C ILE A 10 -5.74 -4.11 12.25
N VAL A 11 -5.33 -2.86 12.09
CA VAL A 11 -5.80 -1.73 12.90
C VAL A 11 -6.44 -0.68 11.99
N ALA A 12 -7.67 -0.28 12.31
CA ALA A 12 -8.38 0.77 11.61
C ALA A 12 -8.28 2.10 12.37
N LEU A 13 -7.79 3.14 11.69
CA LEU A 13 -7.83 4.51 12.18
C LEU A 13 -9.15 5.15 11.75
N LEU A 14 -10.05 5.39 12.70
CA LEU A 14 -11.36 5.98 12.45
C LEU A 14 -11.38 7.45 12.91
N GLY A 15 -12.06 8.28 12.15
CA GLY A 15 -12.24 9.70 12.46
C GLY A 15 -12.81 10.48 11.27
N GLY A 16 -13.40 11.63 11.56
CA GLY A 16 -13.92 12.53 10.54
C GLY A 16 -12.82 13.12 9.63
N ASN A 17 -13.22 13.87 8.62
CA ASN A 17 -12.29 14.61 7.78
C ASN A 17 -11.52 15.64 8.63
N GLY A 18 -10.22 15.75 8.42
CA GLY A 18 -9.34 16.60 9.22
C GLY A 18 -8.91 16.03 10.58
N ALA A 19 -9.33 14.83 10.97
CA ALA A 19 -8.93 14.20 12.25
C ALA A 19 -7.46 13.77 12.30
N GLY A 20 -6.69 13.92 11.21
CA GLY A 20 -5.27 13.60 11.15
C GLY A 20 -4.94 12.16 10.77
N LYS A 21 -5.88 11.40 10.21
CA LYS A 21 -5.65 10.01 9.76
C LYS A 21 -4.50 9.93 8.76
N THR A 22 -4.62 10.63 7.63
CA THR A 22 -3.60 10.73 6.58
C THR A 22 -2.27 11.24 7.13
N THR A 23 -2.29 12.28 7.98
CA THR A 23 -1.09 12.82 8.62
C THR A 23 -0.39 11.77 9.48
N THR A 24 -1.15 10.97 10.21
CA THR A 24 -0.61 9.87 11.02
C THR A 24 0.05 8.80 10.15
N LEU A 25 -0.62 8.37 9.06
CA LEU A 25 -0.03 7.40 8.13
C LEU A 25 1.24 7.94 7.46
N ARG A 26 1.24 9.23 7.04
CA ARG A 26 2.41 9.90 6.48
C ARG A 26 3.55 10.09 7.48
N ALA A 27 3.23 10.22 8.79
CA ALA A 27 4.25 10.21 9.83
C ALA A 27 4.95 8.85 9.92
N VAL A 28 4.18 7.76 9.89
CA VAL A 28 4.72 6.39 9.95
C VAL A 28 5.57 6.06 8.71
N SER A 29 5.19 6.54 7.52
CA SER A 29 5.93 6.32 6.27
C SER A 29 7.00 7.38 5.99
N ASN A 30 7.18 8.37 6.90
CA ASN A 30 8.10 9.51 6.77
C ASN A 30 7.88 10.38 5.51
N LEU A 31 6.65 10.38 4.96
CA LEU A 31 6.28 11.24 3.84
C LEU A 31 5.95 12.67 4.25
N LEU A 32 5.84 12.98 5.55
CA LEU A 32 5.58 14.35 6.05
C LEU A 32 6.65 15.35 5.61
N HIS A 33 7.92 14.93 5.50
CA HIS A 33 9.00 15.82 5.08
C HIS A 33 8.79 16.44 3.70
N GLY A 34 8.15 15.71 2.78
CA GLY A 34 7.79 16.22 1.45
C GLY A 34 6.79 17.38 1.51
N GLU A 35 6.02 17.48 2.58
CA GLU A 35 5.01 18.53 2.83
C GLU A 35 5.48 19.56 3.86
N ARG A 36 6.79 19.62 4.15
CA ARG A 36 7.40 20.48 5.19
C ARG A 36 6.88 20.20 6.61
N GLY A 37 6.34 18.99 6.84
CA GLY A 37 5.94 18.50 8.16
C GLY A 37 7.06 17.72 8.85
N ALA A 38 6.96 17.59 10.16
CA ALA A 38 7.87 16.77 10.95
C ALA A 38 7.18 16.19 12.19
N VAL A 39 7.66 15.06 12.67
CA VAL A 39 7.29 14.52 13.98
C VAL A 39 8.06 15.30 15.03
N THR A 40 7.37 16.21 15.73
CA THR A 40 7.99 17.10 16.72
C THR A 40 8.02 16.53 18.14
N LYS A 41 7.12 15.59 18.43
CA LYS A 41 7.03 14.93 19.75
C LYS A 41 6.56 13.48 19.59
N GLY A 42 7.04 12.61 20.46
CA GLY A 42 6.73 11.18 20.45
C GLY A 42 7.76 10.36 19.69
N THR A 43 7.48 9.06 19.58
CA THR A 43 8.31 8.07 18.90
C THR A 43 7.46 7.24 17.94
N ILE A 44 8.07 6.80 16.85
CA ILE A 44 7.49 5.80 15.94
C ILE A 44 8.48 4.64 15.88
N GLU A 45 8.00 3.46 16.25
CA GLU A 45 8.83 2.27 16.36
C GLU A 45 8.29 1.15 15.47
N LEU A 46 9.19 0.44 14.81
CA LEU A 46 8.93 -0.79 14.05
C LEU A 46 9.81 -1.89 14.66
N ARG A 47 9.18 -2.87 15.34
CA ARG A 47 9.89 -3.97 16.02
C ARG A 47 11.02 -3.45 16.92
N ASP A 48 10.68 -2.52 17.83
CA ASP A 48 11.60 -1.89 18.79
C ASP A 48 12.70 -1.01 18.16
N GLU A 49 12.69 -0.81 16.84
CA GLU A 49 13.58 0.13 16.14
C GLU A 49 12.85 1.45 15.87
N ARG A 50 13.45 2.57 16.27
CA ARG A 50 12.92 3.90 15.95
C ARG A 50 13.09 4.21 14.47
N ILE A 51 12.00 4.63 13.82
CA ILE A 51 11.96 4.80 12.37
C ILE A 51 11.74 6.25 11.90
N GLU A 52 11.48 7.18 12.80
CA GLU A 52 11.17 8.57 12.45
C GLU A 52 12.33 9.34 11.80
N ALA A 53 13.56 8.84 11.92
CA ALA A 53 14.76 9.42 11.28
C ALA A 53 15.10 8.78 9.92
N LEU A 54 14.40 7.70 9.53
CA LEU A 54 14.65 6.99 8.30
C LEU A 54 14.04 7.72 7.10
N THR A 55 14.64 7.53 5.93
CA THR A 55 14.04 8.01 4.68
C THR A 55 12.88 7.09 4.26
N PRO A 56 11.91 7.58 3.46
CA PRO A 56 10.86 6.73 2.90
C PRO A 56 11.43 5.52 2.13
N ALA A 57 12.53 5.69 1.41
CA ALA A 57 13.18 4.61 0.67
C ALA A 57 13.75 3.51 1.61
N GLU A 58 14.25 3.88 2.79
CA GLU A 58 14.71 2.93 3.80
C GLU A 58 13.54 2.19 4.43
N LEU A 59 12.40 2.86 4.65
CA LEU A 59 11.18 2.22 5.15
C LEU A 59 10.62 1.21 4.15
N VAL A 60 10.59 1.55 2.86
CA VAL A 60 10.21 0.61 1.79
C VAL A 60 11.10 -0.65 1.83
N LYS A 61 12.42 -0.50 1.97
CA LYS A 61 13.35 -1.64 2.09
C LYS A 61 13.13 -2.48 3.35
N ARG A 62 12.56 -1.89 4.41
CA ARG A 62 12.13 -2.60 5.64
C ARG A 62 10.74 -3.23 5.52
N GLY A 63 10.08 -3.04 4.38
CA GLY A 63 8.77 -3.60 4.09
C GLY A 63 7.59 -2.77 4.61
N VAL A 64 7.79 -1.48 4.92
CA VAL A 64 6.69 -0.55 5.25
C VAL A 64 6.29 0.19 3.98
N ILE A 65 5.10 -0.10 3.47
CA ILE A 65 4.61 0.44 2.21
C ILE A 65 3.31 1.21 2.45
N GLN A 66 3.21 2.41 1.91
CA GLN A 66 1.96 3.18 1.94
C GLN A 66 1.28 3.19 0.58
N VAL A 67 -0.02 2.88 0.58
CA VAL A 67 -0.96 3.16 -0.50
C VAL A 67 -1.65 4.46 -0.16
N MET A 68 -1.29 5.52 -0.87
CA MET A 68 -1.81 6.87 -0.62
C MET A 68 -3.24 7.02 -1.16
N GLU A 69 -3.99 7.94 -0.57
CA GLU A 69 -5.26 8.40 -1.10
C GLU A 69 -5.12 8.85 -2.57
N GLY A 70 -6.13 8.58 -3.41
CA GLY A 70 -6.13 9.02 -4.81
C GLY A 70 -5.53 8.01 -5.79
N ARG A 71 -5.26 6.77 -5.38
CA ARG A 71 -4.84 5.63 -6.22
C ARG A 71 -3.43 5.75 -6.80
N HIS A 72 -3.03 6.92 -7.28
CA HIS A 72 -1.70 7.26 -7.81
C HIS A 72 -1.11 6.23 -8.80
N CYS A 73 -1.93 5.72 -9.73
CA CYS A 73 -1.44 4.92 -10.82
C CYS A 73 -0.72 5.79 -11.85
N PHE A 74 0.32 5.25 -12.47
CA PHE A 74 0.96 5.87 -13.64
C PHE A 74 0.06 5.64 -14.85
N GLY A 75 -0.73 6.65 -15.22
CA GLY A 75 -1.81 6.52 -16.21
C GLY A 75 -1.35 6.07 -17.59
N HIS A 76 -0.15 6.46 -18.01
CA HIS A 76 0.45 6.10 -19.30
C HIS A 76 1.07 4.69 -19.32
N LEU A 77 1.30 4.09 -18.17
CA LEU A 77 1.77 2.71 -18.06
C LEU A 77 0.58 1.74 -18.07
N SER A 78 0.81 0.54 -18.55
CA SER A 78 -0.13 -0.57 -18.42
C SER A 78 -0.31 -0.98 -16.94
N ILE A 79 -1.33 -1.76 -16.66
CA ILE A 79 -1.55 -2.34 -15.33
C ILE A 79 -0.34 -3.18 -14.88
N GLU A 80 0.18 -4.05 -15.77
CA GLU A 80 1.34 -4.88 -15.46
C GLU A 80 2.60 -4.04 -15.18
N GLU A 81 2.88 -3.03 -15.99
CA GLU A 81 4.00 -2.11 -15.75
C GLU A 81 3.82 -1.35 -14.43
N ASN A 82 2.62 -0.87 -14.11
CA ASN A 82 2.32 -0.28 -12.81
C ASN A 82 2.65 -1.22 -11.66
N LEU A 83 2.23 -2.49 -11.74
CA LEU A 83 2.53 -3.49 -10.71
C LEU A 83 4.04 -3.70 -10.58
N LEU A 84 4.74 -3.88 -11.68
CA LEU A 84 6.19 -4.12 -11.70
C LEU A 84 7.00 -2.95 -11.09
N THR A 85 6.51 -1.70 -11.16
CA THR A 85 7.17 -0.58 -10.47
C THR A 85 7.27 -0.80 -8.96
N GLY A 86 6.33 -1.54 -8.36
CA GLY A 86 6.36 -1.88 -6.94
C GLY A 86 7.54 -2.75 -6.52
N ALA A 87 8.09 -3.53 -7.45
CA ALA A 87 9.24 -4.38 -7.22
C ALA A 87 10.61 -3.67 -7.41
N TYR A 88 10.62 -2.35 -7.67
CA TYR A 88 11.83 -1.60 -8.03
C TYR A 88 12.99 -1.75 -7.03
N THR A 89 12.69 -1.85 -5.73
CA THR A 89 13.71 -1.97 -4.68
C THR A 89 14.16 -3.41 -4.40
N ARG A 90 13.51 -4.40 -5.01
CA ARG A 90 13.78 -5.83 -4.79
C ARG A 90 15.05 -6.27 -5.50
N LYS A 91 15.78 -7.20 -4.86
CA LYS A 91 17.04 -7.77 -5.35
C LYS A 91 17.02 -9.30 -5.42
N ASP A 92 15.87 -9.90 -5.16
CA ASP A 92 15.67 -11.36 -5.08
C ASP A 92 15.46 -12.04 -6.44
N GLY A 93 15.58 -11.26 -7.53
CA GLY A 93 15.66 -11.78 -8.90
C GLY A 93 14.30 -11.84 -9.61
N LYS A 94 14.38 -12.03 -10.95
CA LYS A 94 13.20 -11.98 -11.83
C LYS A 94 12.19 -13.10 -11.54
N ALA A 95 12.63 -14.27 -11.15
CA ALA A 95 11.75 -15.40 -10.85
C ALA A 95 10.87 -15.12 -9.63
N ALA A 96 11.43 -14.58 -8.54
CA ALA A 96 10.69 -14.22 -7.35
C ALA A 96 9.71 -13.05 -7.60
N ILE A 97 10.08 -12.09 -8.46
CA ILE A 97 9.18 -11.01 -8.87
C ILE A 97 8.01 -11.56 -9.69
N ALA A 98 8.26 -12.49 -10.63
CA ALA A 98 7.22 -13.14 -11.43
C ALA A 98 6.24 -13.94 -10.56
N GLU A 99 6.76 -14.70 -9.58
CA GLU A 99 5.92 -15.41 -8.61
C GLU A 99 5.03 -14.46 -7.81
N THR A 100 5.57 -13.31 -7.36
CA THR A 100 4.79 -12.31 -6.66
C THR A 100 3.71 -11.69 -7.58
N LEU A 101 4.03 -11.46 -8.84
CA LEU A 101 3.07 -10.95 -9.82
C LEU A 101 1.91 -11.94 -10.03
N ASP A 102 2.20 -13.23 -10.12
CA ASP A 102 1.17 -14.27 -10.22
C ASP A 102 0.28 -14.31 -8.95
N LYS A 103 0.85 -14.14 -7.76
CA LYS A 103 0.08 -14.01 -6.51
C LYS A 103 -0.83 -12.77 -6.54
N VAL A 104 -0.31 -11.61 -6.97
CA VAL A 104 -1.12 -10.39 -7.12
C VAL A 104 -2.27 -10.63 -8.09
N TYR A 105 -2.05 -11.31 -9.20
CA TYR A 105 -3.12 -11.67 -10.13
C TYR A 105 -4.12 -12.69 -9.58
N ALA A 106 -3.70 -13.55 -8.65
CA ALA A 106 -4.62 -14.45 -7.95
C ALA A 106 -5.55 -13.68 -6.99
N TYR A 107 -5.04 -12.65 -6.29
CA TYR A 107 -5.85 -11.77 -5.45
C TYR A 107 -6.73 -10.82 -6.28
N PHE A 108 -6.25 -10.35 -7.42
CA PHE A 108 -6.92 -9.39 -8.29
C PHE A 108 -7.07 -9.91 -9.72
N PRO A 109 -7.96 -10.92 -9.99
CA PRO A 109 -8.11 -11.52 -11.32
C PRO A 109 -8.46 -10.50 -12.42
N ARG A 110 -9.19 -9.42 -12.06
CA ARG A 110 -9.51 -8.33 -12.99
C ARG A 110 -8.27 -7.64 -13.54
N LEU A 111 -7.22 -7.47 -12.71
CA LEU A 111 -5.96 -6.87 -13.16
C LEU A 111 -5.25 -7.76 -14.19
N LYS A 112 -5.32 -9.09 -14.03
CA LYS A 112 -4.77 -10.05 -15.01
C LYS A 112 -5.45 -9.90 -16.36
N THR A 113 -6.77 -9.77 -16.38
CA THR A 113 -7.57 -9.58 -17.61
C THR A 113 -7.22 -8.25 -18.29
N ARG A 114 -6.88 -7.22 -17.52
CA ARG A 114 -6.57 -5.87 -17.98
C ARG A 114 -5.07 -5.56 -18.00
N ARG A 115 -4.20 -6.56 -17.88
CA ARG A 115 -2.76 -6.37 -17.67
C ARG A 115 -2.08 -5.45 -18.70
N SER A 116 -2.50 -5.51 -19.96
CA SER A 116 -1.96 -4.70 -21.06
C SER A 116 -2.71 -3.37 -21.29
N SER A 117 -3.81 -3.12 -20.54
CA SER A 117 -4.53 -1.85 -20.64
C SER A 117 -3.77 -0.76 -19.89
N GLN A 118 -3.71 0.46 -20.47
CA GLN A 118 -3.17 1.61 -19.74
C GLN A 118 -4.05 1.94 -18.54
N ALA A 119 -3.43 2.24 -17.40
CA ALA A 119 -4.14 2.48 -16.15
C ALA A 119 -5.13 3.66 -16.22
N ALA A 120 -4.84 4.69 -17.04
CA ALA A 120 -5.75 5.81 -17.24
C ALA A 120 -7.12 5.41 -17.81
N TYR A 121 -7.19 4.29 -18.53
CA TYR A 121 -8.42 3.81 -19.18
C TYR A 121 -9.09 2.67 -18.41
N THR A 122 -8.70 2.43 -17.16
CA THR A 122 -9.32 1.44 -16.29
C THR A 122 -10.28 2.11 -15.30
N SER A 123 -11.21 1.33 -14.73
CA SER A 123 -12.16 1.82 -13.75
C SER A 123 -11.46 2.26 -12.45
N GLY A 124 -12.11 3.12 -11.66
CA GLY A 124 -11.58 3.53 -10.36
C GLY A 124 -11.31 2.37 -9.41
N GLY A 125 -12.11 1.31 -9.47
CA GLY A 125 -11.88 0.09 -8.69
C GLY A 125 -10.63 -0.67 -9.16
N GLU A 126 -10.43 -0.80 -10.48
CA GLU A 126 -9.23 -1.43 -11.04
C GLU A 126 -7.97 -0.62 -10.71
N GLN A 127 -8.05 0.72 -10.73
CA GLN A 127 -6.94 1.57 -10.30
C GLN A 127 -6.62 1.41 -8.81
N GLN A 128 -7.63 1.29 -7.95
CA GLN A 128 -7.42 1.03 -6.52
C GLN A 128 -6.79 -0.35 -6.28
N MET A 129 -7.29 -1.38 -6.96
CA MET A 129 -6.70 -2.72 -6.91
C MET A 129 -5.25 -2.70 -7.43
N CYS A 130 -4.97 -1.95 -8.50
CA CYS A 130 -3.63 -1.78 -9.04
C CYS A 130 -2.69 -1.09 -8.03
N ALA A 131 -3.15 -0.05 -7.33
CA ALA A 131 -2.37 0.63 -6.30
C ALA A 131 -2.01 -0.31 -5.13
N ILE A 132 -2.98 -1.11 -4.66
CA ILE A 132 -2.75 -2.12 -3.62
C ILE A 132 -1.83 -3.23 -4.14
N GLY A 133 -2.09 -3.76 -5.34
CA GLY A 133 -1.26 -4.78 -5.97
C GLY A 133 0.20 -4.33 -6.15
N ARG A 134 0.41 -3.07 -6.54
CA ARG A 134 1.74 -2.46 -6.61
C ARG A 134 2.44 -2.44 -5.26
N ALA A 135 1.72 -2.15 -4.18
CA ALA A 135 2.28 -2.22 -2.83
C ALA A 135 2.71 -3.66 -2.47
N LEU A 136 1.92 -4.66 -2.87
CA LEU A 136 2.24 -6.07 -2.64
C LEU A 136 3.46 -6.54 -3.41
N MET A 137 3.72 -5.98 -4.60
CA MET A 137 4.92 -6.29 -5.38
C MET A 137 6.23 -5.96 -4.65
N ALA A 138 6.20 -5.05 -3.67
CA ALA A 138 7.35 -4.76 -2.81
C ALA A 138 7.62 -5.84 -1.75
N ASN A 139 6.80 -6.88 -1.66
CA ASN A 139 6.84 -7.92 -0.62
C ASN A 139 6.77 -7.31 0.80
N PRO A 140 5.69 -6.57 1.14
CA PRO A 140 5.59 -5.80 2.36
C PRO A 140 5.44 -6.66 3.61
N ARG A 141 5.92 -6.14 4.74
CA ARG A 141 5.60 -6.63 6.10
C ARG A 141 4.43 -5.86 6.71
N MET A 142 4.32 -4.58 6.35
CA MET A 142 3.26 -3.68 6.77
C MET A 142 2.77 -2.86 5.58
N VAL A 143 1.46 -2.80 5.42
CA VAL A 143 0.82 -1.93 4.42
C VAL A 143 -0.04 -0.90 5.14
N LEU A 144 0.20 0.37 4.82
CA LEU A 144 -0.60 1.50 5.27
C LEU A 144 -1.57 1.88 4.16
N LEU A 145 -2.87 1.76 4.40
CA LEU A 145 -3.92 2.09 3.43
C LEU A 145 -4.59 3.40 3.83
N ASP A 146 -4.47 4.43 2.98
CA ASP A 146 -5.11 5.72 3.20
C ASP A 146 -6.37 5.83 2.34
N GLU A 147 -7.53 5.92 2.99
CA GLU A 147 -8.87 6.01 2.38
C GLU A 147 -9.10 4.99 1.24
N PRO A 148 -8.87 3.68 1.47
CA PRO A 148 -8.85 2.68 0.39
C PRO A 148 -10.21 2.46 -0.28
N SER A 149 -11.29 2.95 0.31
CA SER A 149 -12.67 2.83 -0.18
C SER A 149 -13.20 4.09 -0.86
N MET A 150 -12.45 5.20 -0.81
CA MET A 150 -12.96 6.48 -1.27
C MET A 150 -13.30 6.49 -2.77
N GLY A 151 -14.53 6.92 -3.09
CA GLY A 151 -15.00 7.04 -4.47
C GLY A 151 -15.14 5.69 -5.21
N LEU A 152 -15.33 4.61 -4.48
CA LEU A 152 -15.58 3.28 -5.03
C LEU A 152 -17.05 2.87 -4.85
N ALA A 153 -17.55 2.05 -5.77
CA ALA A 153 -18.86 1.41 -5.62
C ALA A 153 -18.85 0.44 -4.42
N PRO A 154 -19.96 0.30 -3.67
CA PRO A 154 -20.03 -0.53 -2.47
C PRO A 154 -19.51 -1.96 -2.67
N GLN A 155 -19.83 -2.61 -3.78
CA GLN A 155 -19.36 -3.95 -4.11
C GLN A 155 -17.85 -4.04 -4.25
N ILE A 156 -17.21 -2.99 -4.81
CA ILE A 156 -15.75 -2.93 -4.94
C ILE A 156 -15.10 -2.70 -3.57
N VAL A 157 -15.74 -1.92 -2.71
CA VAL A 157 -15.27 -1.72 -1.32
C VAL A 157 -15.22 -3.05 -0.58
N GLU A 158 -16.30 -3.84 -0.65
CA GLU A 158 -16.36 -5.17 -0.04
C GLU A 158 -15.28 -6.11 -0.59
N GLU A 159 -15.10 -6.13 -1.92
CA GLU A 159 -14.06 -6.92 -2.59
C GLU A 159 -12.65 -6.53 -2.10
N VAL A 160 -12.34 -5.23 -2.04
CA VAL A 160 -11.03 -4.75 -1.57
C VAL A 160 -10.78 -5.15 -0.12
N PHE A 161 -11.76 -4.96 0.78
CA PHE A 161 -11.58 -5.33 2.19
C PHE A 161 -11.51 -6.85 2.40
N ALA A 162 -12.23 -7.65 1.62
CA ALA A 162 -12.10 -9.10 1.64
C ALA A 162 -10.68 -9.53 1.26
N ILE A 163 -10.09 -8.92 0.22
CA ILE A 163 -8.72 -9.19 -0.20
C ILE A 163 -7.71 -8.75 0.87
N VAL A 164 -7.88 -7.57 1.49
CA VAL A 164 -7.02 -7.11 2.58
C VAL A 164 -7.04 -8.10 3.76
N LYS A 165 -8.22 -8.60 4.12
CA LYS A 165 -8.36 -9.62 5.16
C LYS A 165 -7.67 -10.93 4.78
N ASP A 166 -7.84 -11.38 3.56
CA ASP A 166 -7.22 -12.61 3.02
C ASP A 166 -5.68 -12.49 3.02
N LEU A 167 -5.13 -11.36 2.59
CA LEU A 167 -3.71 -11.06 2.62
C LEU A 167 -3.14 -11.14 4.04
N ASN A 168 -3.83 -10.51 5.00
CA ASN A 168 -3.42 -10.57 6.39
C ASN A 168 -3.41 -12.00 6.93
N GLN A 169 -4.47 -12.77 6.66
CA GLN A 169 -4.63 -14.14 7.19
C GLN A 169 -3.67 -15.15 6.53
N LYS A 170 -3.40 -15.02 5.24
CA LYS A 170 -2.62 -16.00 4.46
C LYS A 170 -1.14 -15.66 4.37
N GLU A 171 -0.81 -14.37 4.28
CA GLU A 171 0.56 -13.90 4.07
C GLU A 171 1.15 -13.23 5.33
N GLY A 172 0.37 -13.02 6.39
CA GLY A 172 0.81 -12.40 7.63
C GLY A 172 1.18 -10.91 7.51
N VAL A 173 0.69 -10.23 6.47
CA VAL A 173 0.95 -8.80 6.22
C VAL A 173 0.13 -7.94 7.17
#